data_1baa6d827a31d372215b69d099beb7ef
#
_entry.id   1baa6d827a31d372215b69d099beb7ef
#
_cell.length_a   1.000
_cell.length_b   1.000
_cell.length_c   1.000
_cell.angle_alpha   90.00
_cell.angle_beta   90.00
_cell.angle_gamma   90.00
#
_symmetry.space_group_name_H-M   'P 1'
#
loop_
_entity.id
_entity.type
_entity.pdbx_description
1 polymer ?
#
loop_
_entity_poly.entity_id
_entity_poly.type
_entity_poly.pdbx_seq_one_letter_code
_entity_poly.pdbx_strand_id
1 'polypeptide(L)'
;VIDTVLLKVKHLDAIAIAIPGIIKENDHLRSSIDGKDIDLKNELEKKYHIDVVISNNANAAVVGFSLEHSEYKNIIFHSQPFGFGVGGQGILVNGQVVSGKEGIAGEIRFFLRRMQLSDDCEKLAWHQTGVKELVIKSLLPVISIIGPEAIALFSPMTPDKEEIKEGLLSFIPQEFLPEIYIIKESWYYMLDGITKLCLDDLNENEQV
;
A
#
# COMPACT_ATOMS: atom_id res chain seq x y z
N VAL A 1 -18.80 1.13 -13.17
CA VAL A 1 -18.36 -0.21 -12.74
C VAL A 1 -19.41 -0.82 -11.81
N ILE A 2 -19.71 -0.24 -10.63
CA ILE A 2 -20.67 -0.79 -9.65
C ILE A 2 -22.05 -1.03 -10.32
N ASP A 3 -22.62 -0.04 -11.00
CA ASP A 3 -23.91 -0.18 -11.70
C ASP A 3 -23.90 -1.35 -12.72
N THR A 4 -22.76 -1.58 -13.38
CA THR A 4 -22.63 -2.70 -14.34
C THR A 4 -22.59 -4.05 -13.65
N VAL A 5 -21.99 -4.14 -12.46
CA VAL A 5 -21.97 -5.38 -11.64
C VAL A 5 -23.36 -5.68 -11.12
N LEU A 6 -24.07 -4.70 -10.58
CA LEU A 6 -25.42 -4.83 -10.05
C LEU A 6 -26.44 -5.32 -11.10
N LEU A 7 -26.18 -5.05 -12.37
CA LEU A 7 -27.01 -5.60 -13.46
C LEU A 7 -26.80 -7.12 -13.69
N LYS A 8 -25.69 -7.67 -13.17
CA LYS A 8 -25.30 -9.08 -13.42
C LYS A 8 -25.48 -9.98 -12.22
N VAL A 9 -25.53 -9.44 -11.01
CA VAL A 9 -25.68 -10.20 -9.76
C VAL A 9 -27.03 -9.90 -9.12
N LYS A 10 -27.63 -10.91 -8.48
CA LYS A 10 -28.96 -10.76 -7.84
C LYS A 10 -28.87 -10.18 -6.43
N HIS A 11 -27.73 -10.33 -5.79
CA HIS A 11 -27.48 -9.90 -4.41
C HIS A 11 -26.00 -9.60 -4.23
N LEU A 12 -25.69 -8.56 -3.47
CA LEU A 12 -24.36 -8.19 -2.99
C LEU A 12 -24.44 -7.91 -1.51
N ASP A 13 -23.59 -8.55 -0.73
CA ASP A 13 -23.51 -8.34 0.71
C ASP A 13 -22.69 -7.08 1.05
N ALA A 14 -21.63 -6.82 0.30
CA ALA A 14 -20.79 -5.64 0.48
C ALA A 14 -20.10 -5.20 -0.82
N ILE A 15 -19.57 -3.97 -0.82
CA ILE A 15 -18.69 -3.42 -1.84
C ILE A 15 -17.36 -3.10 -1.18
N ALA A 16 -16.28 -3.69 -1.69
CA ALA A 16 -14.93 -3.43 -1.20
C ALA A 16 -14.10 -2.68 -2.24
N ILE A 17 -13.40 -1.63 -1.81
CA ILE A 17 -12.66 -0.74 -2.71
C ILE A 17 -11.24 -0.50 -2.17
N ALA A 18 -10.23 -0.94 -2.94
CA ALA A 18 -8.84 -0.54 -2.74
C ALA A 18 -8.54 0.68 -3.62
N ILE A 19 -8.15 1.81 -3.01
CA ILE A 19 -8.00 3.08 -3.71
C ILE A 19 -6.72 3.82 -3.28
N PRO A 20 -6.01 4.52 -4.20
CA PRO A 20 -4.90 5.39 -3.83
C PRO A 20 -5.39 6.60 -3.02
N GLY A 21 -4.71 6.90 -1.91
CA GLY A 21 -5.02 8.02 -1.03
C GLY A 21 -4.99 7.63 0.43
N ILE A 22 -5.14 8.60 1.31
CA ILE A 22 -5.17 8.38 2.75
C ILE A 22 -6.62 8.10 3.18
N ILE A 23 -6.86 6.94 3.77
CA ILE A 23 -8.15 6.64 4.40
C ILE A 23 -8.04 7.05 5.87
N LYS A 24 -8.85 8.04 6.26
CA LYS A 24 -8.86 8.59 7.60
C LYS A 24 -9.65 7.71 8.57
N GLU A 25 -9.50 7.95 9.88
CA GLU A 25 -10.23 7.24 10.94
C GLU A 25 -11.75 7.33 10.82
N ASN A 26 -12.27 8.36 10.15
CA ASN A 26 -13.71 8.53 9.86
C ASN A 26 -14.11 8.01 8.46
N ASP A 27 -13.30 7.15 7.87
CA ASP A 27 -13.50 6.57 6.53
C ASP A 27 -13.51 7.58 5.37
N HIS A 28 -13.14 8.84 5.61
CA HIS A 28 -12.99 9.79 4.53
C HIS A 28 -11.70 9.55 3.75
N LEU A 29 -11.84 9.49 2.44
CA LEU A 29 -10.70 9.44 1.52
C LEU A 29 -10.10 10.83 1.36
N ARG A 30 -8.84 11.01 1.74
CA ARG A 30 -8.05 12.17 1.34
C ARG A 30 -7.38 11.89 0.01
N SER A 31 -7.82 12.56 -1.03
CA SER A 31 -7.30 12.43 -2.39
C SER A 31 -5.80 12.75 -2.44
N SER A 32 -5.01 11.86 -3.06
CA SER A 32 -3.58 12.07 -3.31
C SER A 32 -3.30 13.12 -4.40
N ILE A 33 -4.30 13.46 -5.20
CA ILE A 33 -4.18 14.36 -6.36
C ILE A 33 -4.34 15.81 -5.94
N ASP A 34 -5.45 16.16 -5.29
CA ASP A 34 -5.81 17.55 -4.95
C ASP A 34 -5.90 17.81 -3.43
N GLY A 35 -5.68 16.78 -2.62
CA GLY A 35 -5.71 16.85 -1.17
C GLY A 35 -7.07 17.12 -0.55
N LYS A 36 -8.16 16.99 -1.32
CA LYS A 36 -9.52 17.12 -0.80
C LYS A 36 -9.96 15.87 -0.08
N ASP A 37 -10.79 16.05 0.92
CA ASP A 37 -11.45 14.97 1.61
C ASP A 37 -12.78 14.64 0.91
N ILE A 38 -13.02 13.36 0.67
CA ILE A 38 -14.19 12.82 -0.02
C ILE A 38 -14.85 11.80 0.89
N ASP A 39 -16.13 11.94 1.14
CA ASP A 39 -16.95 10.99 1.91
C ASP A 39 -17.45 9.84 1.02
N LEU A 40 -16.49 9.12 0.41
CA LEU A 40 -16.79 8.12 -0.62
C LEU A 40 -17.62 6.95 -0.08
N LYS A 41 -17.32 6.49 1.14
CA LYS A 41 -18.05 5.39 1.77
C LYS A 41 -19.53 5.74 1.91
N ASN A 42 -19.84 6.80 2.63
CA ASN A 42 -21.21 7.21 2.86
C ASN A 42 -21.98 7.57 1.57
N GLU A 43 -21.31 8.16 0.57
CA GLU A 43 -21.92 8.43 -0.73
C GLU A 43 -22.33 7.15 -1.47
N LEU A 44 -21.50 6.11 -1.42
CA LEU A 44 -21.78 4.83 -2.05
C LEU A 44 -22.84 4.04 -1.27
N GLU A 45 -22.77 3.99 0.05
CA GLU A 45 -23.76 3.33 0.92
C GLU A 45 -25.15 3.94 0.73
N LYS A 46 -25.25 5.27 0.73
CA LYS A 46 -26.51 5.98 0.45
C LYS A 46 -27.08 5.68 -0.93
N LYS A 47 -26.21 5.56 -1.92
CA LYS A 47 -26.61 5.33 -3.32
C LYS A 47 -27.08 3.90 -3.56
N TYR A 48 -26.37 2.92 -3.00
CA TYR A 48 -26.57 1.51 -3.34
C TYR A 48 -27.27 0.71 -2.25
N HIS A 49 -27.38 1.24 -1.04
CA HIS A 49 -27.91 0.56 0.15
C HIS A 49 -27.20 -0.77 0.41
N ILE A 50 -25.88 -0.77 0.29
CA ILE A 50 -24.99 -1.90 0.46
C ILE A 50 -23.80 -1.41 1.29
N ASP A 51 -23.32 -2.22 2.23
CA ASP A 51 -22.15 -1.90 3.05
C ASP A 51 -20.90 -1.68 2.19
N VAL A 52 -20.10 -0.69 2.53
CA VAL A 52 -18.90 -0.32 1.77
C VAL A 52 -17.67 -0.34 2.65
N VAL A 53 -16.67 -1.13 2.26
CA VAL A 53 -15.34 -1.17 2.87
C VAL A 53 -14.35 -0.48 1.97
N ILE A 54 -13.61 0.50 2.49
CA ILE A 54 -12.58 1.23 1.75
C ILE A 54 -11.23 1.03 2.44
N SER A 55 -10.21 0.70 1.64
CA SER A 55 -8.83 0.63 2.12
C SER A 55 -7.87 1.35 1.17
N ASN A 56 -6.76 1.83 1.72
CA ASN A 56 -5.63 2.25 0.90
C ASN A 56 -5.11 1.04 0.09
N ASN A 57 -4.78 1.26 -1.18
CA ASN A 57 -4.33 0.20 -2.09
C ASN A 57 -3.05 -0.52 -1.62
N ALA A 58 -2.10 0.19 -0.98
CA ALA A 58 -0.90 -0.45 -0.44
C ALA A 58 -1.19 -1.26 0.83
N ASN A 59 -2.14 -0.80 1.67
CA ASN A 59 -2.61 -1.56 2.83
C ASN A 59 -3.34 -2.85 2.39
N ALA A 60 -4.21 -2.76 1.39
CA ALA A 60 -4.82 -3.96 0.81
C ALA A 60 -3.74 -4.91 0.25
N ALA A 61 -2.75 -4.38 -0.49
CA ALA A 61 -1.70 -5.20 -1.07
C ALA A 61 -0.82 -5.90 -0.02
N VAL A 62 -0.48 -5.25 1.11
CA VAL A 62 0.30 -5.91 2.16
C VAL A 62 -0.48 -7.02 2.86
N VAL A 63 -1.80 -6.83 3.05
CA VAL A 63 -2.68 -7.88 3.58
C VAL A 63 -2.72 -9.07 2.62
N GLY A 64 -2.97 -8.84 1.32
CA GLY A 64 -2.98 -9.92 0.33
C GLY A 64 -1.65 -10.66 0.24
N PHE A 65 -0.52 -9.94 0.26
CA PHE A 65 0.80 -10.56 0.29
C PHE A 65 1.00 -11.44 1.53
N SER A 66 0.51 -11.01 2.69
CA SER A 66 0.62 -11.79 3.93
C SER A 66 -0.20 -13.08 3.92
N LEU A 67 -1.23 -13.21 3.09
CA LEU A 67 -2.01 -14.46 2.96
C LEU A 67 -1.17 -15.57 2.30
N GLU A 68 -0.31 -15.22 1.35
CA GLU A 68 0.61 -16.18 0.70
C GLU A 68 1.89 -16.41 1.51
N HIS A 69 2.26 -15.46 2.38
CA HIS A 69 3.50 -15.43 3.16
C HIS A 69 3.21 -15.34 4.65
N SER A 70 2.42 -16.28 5.17
CA SER A 70 1.94 -16.31 6.56
C SER A 70 3.04 -16.55 7.60
N GLU A 71 4.21 -16.96 7.19
CA GLU A 71 5.43 -17.11 8.01
C GLU A 71 5.95 -15.76 8.52
N TYR A 72 5.72 -14.66 7.81
CA TYR A 72 6.12 -13.32 8.21
C TYR A 72 5.02 -12.59 8.96
N LYS A 73 5.40 -11.86 10.00
CA LYS A 73 4.47 -11.03 10.80
C LYS A 73 4.68 -9.53 10.60
N ASN A 74 5.89 -9.14 10.18
CA ASN A 74 6.25 -7.75 9.92
C ASN A 74 6.63 -7.61 8.44
N ILE A 75 5.75 -7.02 7.67
CA ILE A 75 5.85 -6.97 6.20
C ILE A 75 5.67 -5.53 5.73
N ILE A 76 6.42 -5.14 4.72
CA ILE A 76 6.22 -3.91 3.97
C ILE A 76 5.84 -4.25 2.53
N PHE A 77 4.75 -3.69 2.04
CA PHE A 77 4.44 -3.66 0.61
C PHE A 77 4.74 -2.27 0.07
N HIS A 78 5.83 -2.13 -0.67
CA HIS A 78 6.22 -0.86 -1.29
C HIS A 78 5.77 -0.80 -2.74
N SER A 79 4.95 0.19 -3.08
CA SER A 79 4.51 0.46 -4.45
C SER A 79 5.12 1.76 -4.96
N GLN A 80 6.01 1.68 -5.96
CA GLN A 80 6.61 2.85 -6.60
C GLN A 80 6.02 3.06 -7.99
N PRO A 81 5.12 4.05 -8.19
CA PRO A 81 4.54 4.31 -9.50
C PRO A 81 5.56 4.90 -10.47
N PHE A 82 5.34 4.69 -11.76
CA PHE A 82 6.13 5.32 -12.82
C PHE A 82 5.62 6.75 -13.06
N GLY A 83 6.52 7.72 -13.09
CA GLY A 83 6.22 9.11 -13.46
C GLY A 83 5.42 9.93 -12.45
N PHE A 84 5.08 9.37 -11.27
CA PHE A 84 4.26 10.05 -10.26
C PHE A 84 5.01 10.41 -8.96
N GLY A 85 6.32 10.55 -9.04
CA GLY A 85 7.13 10.94 -7.89
C GLY A 85 7.28 9.80 -6.89
N VAL A 86 6.83 10.00 -5.66
CA VAL A 86 7.05 9.06 -4.56
C VAL A 86 5.92 8.05 -4.45
N GLY A 87 6.28 6.80 -4.20
CA GLY A 87 5.35 5.71 -3.93
C GLY A 87 4.72 5.76 -2.54
N GLY A 88 3.94 4.73 -2.23
CA GLY A 88 3.34 4.49 -0.93
C GLY A 88 3.74 3.13 -0.36
N GLN A 89 3.50 2.94 0.93
CA GLN A 89 3.78 1.68 1.62
C GLN A 89 2.56 1.21 2.40
N GLY A 90 2.22 -0.07 2.25
CA GLY A 90 1.40 -0.80 3.21
C GLY A 90 2.32 -1.41 4.25
N ILE A 91 1.97 -1.27 5.52
CA ILE A 91 2.79 -1.71 6.65
C ILE A 91 2.01 -2.71 7.50
N LEU A 92 2.55 -3.89 7.68
CA LEU A 92 2.02 -4.91 8.57
C LEU A 92 3.00 -5.10 9.73
N VAL A 93 2.52 -5.03 10.96
CA VAL A 93 3.30 -5.30 12.18
C VAL A 93 2.52 -6.26 13.07
N ASN A 94 3.15 -7.36 13.45
CA ASN A 94 2.50 -8.45 14.19
C ASN A 94 1.22 -8.98 13.49
N GLY A 95 1.21 -8.98 12.16
CA GLY A 95 0.06 -9.42 11.37
C GLY A 95 -1.09 -8.41 11.27
N GLN A 96 -0.93 -7.20 11.78
CA GLN A 96 -1.94 -6.14 11.75
C GLN A 96 -1.48 -4.94 10.91
N VAL A 97 -2.40 -4.37 10.14
CA VAL A 97 -2.14 -3.17 9.34
C VAL A 97 -1.90 -1.98 10.26
N VAL A 98 -0.83 -1.24 10.00
CA VAL A 98 -0.52 0.02 10.68
C VAL A 98 -1.06 1.16 9.85
N SER A 99 -2.15 1.76 10.30
CA SER A 99 -2.75 2.95 9.64
C SER A 99 -2.16 4.26 10.17
N GLY A 100 -1.73 4.29 11.45
CA GLY A 100 -1.26 5.51 12.10
C GLY A 100 -2.38 6.53 12.29
N LYS A 101 -2.05 7.69 12.86
CA LYS A 101 -3.02 8.78 13.05
C LYS A 101 -3.57 9.25 11.70
N GLU A 102 -4.90 9.27 11.56
CA GLU A 102 -5.57 9.71 10.33
C GLU A 102 -5.08 8.98 9.06
N GLY A 103 -4.67 7.73 9.19
CA GLY A 103 -4.25 6.91 8.05
C GLY A 103 -2.91 7.29 7.42
N ILE A 104 -2.03 8.04 8.11
CA ILE A 104 -0.79 8.59 7.52
C ILE A 104 0.34 7.58 7.36
N ALA A 105 0.28 6.43 8.03
CA ALA A 105 1.36 5.45 7.95
C ALA A 105 1.57 4.99 6.50
N GLY A 106 2.82 4.87 6.08
CA GLY A 106 3.18 4.51 4.70
C GLY A 106 3.23 5.67 3.70
N GLU A 107 2.81 6.89 4.07
CA GLU A 107 2.88 8.08 3.22
C GLU A 107 4.30 8.68 3.20
N ILE A 108 5.25 7.91 2.70
CA ILE A 108 6.69 8.24 2.68
C ILE A 108 7.05 9.50 1.89
N ARG A 109 6.13 10.01 1.04
CA ARG A 109 6.32 11.26 0.29
C ARG A 109 6.64 12.46 1.18
N PHE A 110 6.10 12.50 2.40
CA PHE A 110 6.37 13.58 3.35
C PHE A 110 7.80 13.55 3.87
N PHE A 111 8.41 12.37 3.89
CA PHE A 111 9.79 12.15 4.28
C PHE A 111 10.75 12.36 3.10
N LEU A 112 10.53 11.67 1.97
CA LEU A 112 11.44 11.67 0.82
C LEU A 112 11.65 13.06 0.21
N ARG A 113 10.61 13.88 0.14
CA ARG A 113 10.73 15.27 -0.36
C ARG A 113 11.66 16.18 0.47
N ARG A 114 12.11 15.71 1.63
CA ARG A 114 13.02 16.39 2.52
C ARG A 114 14.40 15.74 2.59
N MET A 115 14.57 14.59 1.97
CA MET A 115 15.86 13.93 1.86
C MET A 115 16.72 14.54 0.76
N GLN A 116 18.02 14.35 0.89
CA GLN A 116 18.96 14.63 -0.19
C GLN A 116 18.85 13.52 -1.25
N LEU A 117 18.30 13.88 -2.40
CA LEU A 117 18.20 13.05 -3.60
C LEU A 117 19.08 13.64 -4.70
N SER A 118 19.38 12.86 -5.72
CA SER A 118 20.17 13.31 -6.87
C SER A 118 19.42 14.31 -7.76
N ASP A 119 18.07 14.26 -7.77
CA ASP A 119 17.19 15.20 -8.45
C ASP A 119 15.80 15.21 -7.75
N ASP A 120 14.83 15.98 -8.26
CA ASP A 120 13.45 15.98 -7.77
C ASP A 120 12.78 14.60 -7.91
N CYS A 121 11.96 14.20 -6.93
CA CYS A 121 11.26 12.90 -6.93
C CYS A 121 10.49 12.65 -8.24
N GLU A 122 9.83 13.68 -8.75
CA GLU A 122 9.07 13.61 -9.99
C GLU A 122 9.96 13.24 -11.18
N LYS A 123 11.16 13.83 -11.28
CA LYS A 123 12.12 13.50 -12.35
C LYS A 123 12.71 12.12 -12.18
N LEU A 124 13.10 11.75 -10.95
CA LEU A 124 13.65 10.44 -10.64
C LEU A 124 12.68 9.30 -11.00
N ALA A 125 11.37 9.52 -10.85
CA ALA A 125 10.34 8.52 -11.16
C ALA A 125 10.19 8.18 -12.66
N TRP A 126 10.88 8.90 -13.57
CA TRP A 126 10.78 8.68 -15.02
C TRP A 126 11.89 7.78 -15.61
N HIS A 127 12.84 7.32 -14.82
CA HIS A 127 13.92 6.45 -15.30
C HIS A 127 14.37 5.47 -14.23
N GLN A 128 14.86 4.30 -14.67
CA GLN A 128 15.14 3.16 -13.82
C GLN A 128 16.14 3.47 -12.68
N THR A 129 17.20 4.20 -12.97
CA THR A 129 18.20 4.59 -11.95
C THR A 129 17.61 5.51 -10.89
N GLY A 130 16.71 6.42 -11.27
CA GLY A 130 15.99 7.28 -10.34
C GLY A 130 14.98 6.50 -9.50
N VAL A 131 14.23 5.59 -10.11
CA VAL A 131 13.33 4.67 -9.37
C VAL A 131 14.13 3.85 -8.36
N LYS A 132 15.32 3.33 -8.73
CA LYS A 132 16.22 2.63 -7.80
C LYS A 132 16.57 3.51 -6.59
N GLU A 133 16.97 4.76 -6.82
CA GLU A 133 17.27 5.71 -5.73
C GLU A 133 16.06 5.96 -4.83
N LEU A 134 14.90 6.24 -5.42
CA LEU A 134 13.65 6.46 -4.67
C LEU A 134 13.29 5.25 -3.81
N VAL A 135 13.36 4.04 -4.36
CA VAL A 135 13.08 2.80 -3.65
C VAL A 135 14.04 2.61 -2.48
N ILE A 136 15.36 2.68 -2.69
CA ILE A 136 16.34 2.49 -1.63
C ILE A 136 16.12 3.51 -0.50
N LYS A 137 15.97 4.80 -0.84
CA LYS A 137 15.75 5.86 0.14
C LYS A 137 14.40 5.72 0.87
N SER A 138 13.39 5.13 0.23
CA SER A 138 12.09 4.82 0.85
C SER A 138 12.15 3.67 1.84
N LEU A 139 12.98 2.65 1.55
CA LEU A 139 13.09 1.45 2.36
C LEU A 139 13.94 1.65 3.61
N LEU A 140 15.00 2.48 3.54
CA LEU A 140 15.92 2.70 4.66
C LEU A 140 15.22 3.08 5.97
N PRO A 141 14.33 4.09 6.01
CA PRO A 141 13.67 4.48 7.26
C PRO A 141 12.74 3.39 7.78
N VAL A 142 12.00 2.71 6.92
CA VAL A 142 11.05 1.70 7.37
C VAL A 142 11.77 0.44 7.86
N ILE A 143 12.89 0.05 7.24
CA ILE A 143 13.74 -1.03 7.76
C ILE A 143 14.26 -0.69 9.16
N SER A 144 14.75 0.54 9.34
CA SER A 144 15.34 0.97 10.61
C SER A 144 14.32 1.15 11.74
N ILE A 145 13.07 1.48 11.42
CA ILE A 145 12.03 1.77 12.42
C ILE A 145 11.18 0.53 12.72
N ILE A 146 10.81 -0.22 11.70
CA ILE A 146 9.89 -1.37 11.81
C ILE A 146 10.66 -2.69 11.95
N GLY A 147 11.84 -2.83 11.30
CA GLY A 147 12.56 -4.10 11.22
C GLY A 147 11.73 -5.18 10.54
N PRO A 148 11.23 -4.98 9.29
CA PRO A 148 10.40 -5.96 8.62
C PRO A 148 11.17 -7.24 8.33
N GLU A 149 10.48 -8.38 8.35
CA GLU A 149 11.02 -9.68 7.96
C GLU A 149 11.04 -9.82 6.43
N ALA A 150 10.04 -9.23 5.76
CA ALA A 150 9.91 -9.25 4.31
C ALA A 150 9.47 -7.89 3.74
N ILE A 151 9.94 -7.62 2.53
CA ILE A 151 9.51 -6.47 1.73
C ILE A 151 9.05 -6.98 0.35
N ALA A 152 7.79 -6.72 0.01
CA ALA A 152 7.24 -6.87 -1.33
C ALA A 152 7.39 -5.53 -2.07
N LEU A 153 8.11 -5.52 -3.17
CA LEU A 153 8.40 -4.33 -3.97
C LEU A 153 7.73 -4.43 -5.34
N PHE A 154 6.84 -3.50 -5.62
CA PHE A 154 6.21 -3.33 -6.92
C PHE A 154 6.59 -1.99 -7.57
N SER A 155 7.02 -2.04 -8.81
CA SER A 155 7.14 -0.88 -9.70
C SER A 155 7.10 -1.35 -11.15
N PRO A 156 6.49 -0.59 -12.08
CA PRO A 156 6.62 -0.86 -13.52
C PRO A 156 8.06 -0.78 -14.04
N MET A 157 8.95 -0.11 -13.31
CA MET A 157 10.38 0.01 -13.60
C MET A 157 11.22 -0.55 -12.44
N THR A 158 10.78 -1.65 -11.84
CA THR A 158 11.49 -2.26 -10.71
C THR A 158 12.92 -2.59 -11.12
N PRO A 159 13.93 -2.10 -10.36
CA PRO A 159 15.30 -2.57 -10.48
C PRO A 159 15.41 -4.06 -10.13
N ASP A 160 16.49 -4.69 -10.53
CA ASP A 160 16.75 -6.07 -10.17
C ASP A 160 16.86 -6.23 -8.63
N LYS A 161 16.44 -7.38 -8.11
CA LYS A 161 16.50 -7.69 -6.67
C LYS A 161 17.91 -7.47 -6.11
N GLU A 162 18.93 -7.93 -6.82
CA GLU A 162 20.32 -7.79 -6.38
C GLU A 162 20.78 -6.33 -6.38
N GLU A 163 20.34 -5.52 -7.33
CA GLU A 163 20.65 -4.08 -7.35
C GLU A 163 20.04 -3.33 -6.14
N ILE A 164 18.84 -3.72 -5.70
CA ILE A 164 18.22 -3.16 -4.49
C ILE A 164 18.98 -3.61 -3.25
N LYS A 165 19.33 -4.89 -3.16
CA LYS A 165 20.13 -5.42 -2.04
C LYS A 165 21.47 -4.72 -1.92
N GLU A 166 22.23 -4.62 -3.00
CA GLU A 166 23.52 -3.91 -3.03
C GLU A 166 23.38 -2.44 -2.59
N GLY A 167 22.33 -1.77 -3.07
CA GLY A 167 22.04 -0.40 -2.66
C GLY A 167 21.74 -0.27 -1.16
N LEU A 168 20.98 -1.19 -0.60
CA LEU A 168 20.69 -1.22 0.85
C LEU A 168 21.92 -1.59 1.68
N LEU A 169 22.75 -2.54 1.22
CA LEU A 169 24.00 -2.95 1.89
C LEU A 169 25.02 -1.81 2.05
N SER A 170 24.89 -0.76 1.25
CA SER A 170 25.70 0.46 1.41
C SER A 170 25.36 1.23 2.69
N PHE A 171 24.24 0.92 3.34
CA PHE A 171 23.75 1.63 4.52
C PHE A 171 23.44 0.71 5.71
N ILE A 172 23.08 -0.56 5.46
CA ILE A 172 22.58 -1.50 6.46
C ILE A 172 23.45 -2.76 6.42
N PRO A 173 23.95 -3.28 7.56
CA PRO A 173 24.62 -4.58 7.62
C PRO A 173 23.73 -5.71 7.12
N GLN A 174 24.35 -6.73 6.51
CA GLN A 174 23.65 -7.82 5.84
C GLN A 174 22.68 -8.60 6.76
N GLU A 175 23.02 -8.75 8.03
CA GLU A 175 22.20 -9.45 9.02
C GLU A 175 20.86 -8.78 9.34
N PHE A 176 20.69 -7.51 8.95
CA PHE A 176 19.45 -6.74 9.15
C PHE A 176 18.63 -6.54 7.87
N LEU A 177 19.10 -7.09 6.74
CA LEU A 177 18.34 -7.00 5.51
C LEU A 177 17.13 -7.94 5.55
N PRO A 178 15.91 -7.43 5.26
CA PRO A 178 14.73 -8.27 5.09
C PRO A 178 14.81 -9.12 3.81
N GLU A 179 14.00 -10.17 3.73
CA GLU A 179 13.80 -10.86 2.45
C GLU A 179 13.06 -9.92 1.47
N ILE A 180 13.56 -9.81 0.24
CA ILE A 180 13.01 -8.91 -0.78
C ILE A 180 12.32 -9.73 -1.87
N TYR A 181 11.06 -9.39 -2.14
CA TYR A 181 10.24 -9.98 -3.18
C TYR A 181 9.95 -8.92 -4.25
N ILE A 182 10.33 -9.20 -5.50
CA ILE A 182 9.98 -8.36 -6.62
C ILE A 182 8.62 -8.79 -7.17
N ILE A 183 7.65 -7.90 -7.10
CA ILE A 183 6.28 -8.15 -7.51
C ILE A 183 6.10 -7.64 -8.94
N LYS A 184 5.66 -8.53 -9.84
CA LYS A 184 5.38 -8.18 -11.23
C LYS A 184 4.00 -7.57 -11.42
N GLU A 185 3.03 -8.07 -10.69
CA GLU A 185 1.62 -7.66 -10.78
C GLU A 185 1.05 -7.49 -9.36
N SER A 186 0.78 -6.27 -8.96
CA SER A 186 0.30 -5.95 -7.60
C SER A 186 -1.22 -6.12 -7.43
N TRP A 187 -1.97 -6.16 -8.52
CA TRP A 187 -3.44 -6.15 -8.46
C TRP A 187 -4.03 -7.40 -7.81
N TYR A 188 -3.38 -8.57 -7.94
CA TYR A 188 -3.79 -9.79 -7.25
C TYR A 188 -3.77 -9.61 -5.73
N TYR A 189 -2.65 -9.13 -5.22
CA TYR A 189 -2.51 -8.88 -3.78
C TYR A 189 -3.49 -7.81 -3.27
N MET A 190 -3.75 -6.77 -4.07
CA MET A 190 -4.78 -5.78 -3.72
C MET A 190 -6.17 -6.41 -3.67
N LEU A 191 -6.51 -7.27 -4.62
CA LEU A 191 -7.81 -7.94 -4.67
C LEU A 191 -8.00 -8.88 -3.48
N ASP A 192 -7.03 -9.76 -3.23
CA ASP A 192 -7.10 -10.72 -2.13
C ASP A 192 -7.13 -10.00 -0.77
N GLY A 193 -6.31 -8.97 -0.61
CA GLY A 193 -6.26 -8.19 0.62
C GLY A 193 -7.52 -7.39 0.89
N ILE A 194 -8.09 -6.71 -0.12
CA ILE A 194 -9.35 -5.97 0.09
C ILE A 194 -10.52 -6.93 0.35
N THR A 195 -10.50 -8.10 -0.27
CA THR A 195 -11.49 -9.16 0.01
C THR A 195 -11.38 -9.63 1.47
N LYS A 196 -10.16 -9.90 1.94
CA LYS A 196 -9.93 -10.29 3.34
C LYS A 196 -10.39 -9.21 4.32
N LEU A 197 -10.04 -7.96 4.09
CA LEU A 197 -10.46 -6.82 4.92
C LEU A 197 -11.98 -6.67 4.94
N CYS A 198 -12.64 -6.86 3.82
CA CYS A 198 -14.11 -6.84 3.73
C CYS A 198 -14.76 -7.95 4.54
N LEU A 199 -14.25 -9.18 4.42
CA LEU A 199 -14.77 -10.33 5.17
C LEU A 199 -14.56 -10.16 6.69
N ASP A 200 -13.44 -9.56 7.11
CA ASP A 200 -13.19 -9.28 8.52
C ASP A 200 -14.18 -8.27 9.07
N ASP A 201 -14.43 -7.16 8.35
CA ASP A 201 -15.39 -6.12 8.72
C ASP A 201 -16.80 -6.68 8.85
N LEU A 202 -17.25 -7.49 7.89
CA LEU A 202 -18.58 -8.13 7.95
C LEU A 202 -18.71 -9.07 9.16
N ASN A 203 -17.68 -9.88 9.46
CA ASN A 203 -17.69 -10.79 10.60
C ASN A 203 -17.71 -10.05 11.96
N GLU A 204 -17.05 -8.89 12.07
CA GLU A 204 -17.09 -8.05 13.27
C GLU A 204 -18.47 -7.47 13.49
N ASN A 205 -19.12 -7.01 12.43
CA ASN A 205 -20.48 -6.43 12.48
C ASN A 205 -21.58 -7.46 12.83
N GLU A 206 -21.39 -8.74 12.51
CA GLU A 206 -22.33 -9.81 12.88
C GLU A 206 -22.25 -10.23 14.36
N GLN A 207 -21.19 -9.83 15.08
CA GLN A 207 -20.97 -10.19 16.48
C GLN A 207 -21.48 -9.12 17.48
N VAL A 208 -21.97 -8.00 16.99
CA VAL A 208 -22.52 -6.90 17.78
C VAL A 208 -24.06 -6.92 17.74
#